data_034bde254b4521e2d10ed2ec26d1e605
#
_entry.id   034bde254b4521e2d10ed2ec26d1e605
#
_cell.length_a   1.000
_cell.length_b   1.000
_cell.length_c   1.000
_cell.angle_alpha   90.00
_cell.angle_beta   90.00
_cell.angle_gamma   90.00
#
_symmetry.space_group_name_H-M   'P 1'
#
loop_
_entity.id
_entity.type
_entity.pdbx_description
1 polymer ?
#
loop_
_entity_poly.entity_id
_entity_poly.type
_entity_poly.pdbx_seq_one_letter_code
_entity_poly.pdbx_strand_id
1 'polypeptide(L)'
;MRNSVLIVGAGKGLSSSLARLFHSRGYRVGLVARNINKISHLSDEINASLFQFDVSKPDFVHKLFKDVDKDLGNLDLVIFNPSKRFSGRIEELNANQVKEALDITCYAGFLVAQQAIIRMLKLGKGSIFFTGASASKKGFANSSVFAMGKFGLRGLAQSLARELHPKNIHICHFIIDGIILKKDISENLNNEHNKLDPDEIAKNYLNIYLQEKNCWTWEIELRPWLEKF
;
A
#
# COMPACT_ATOMS: atom_id res chain seq x y z
N MET A 1 -0.70 25.24 0.79
CA MET A 1 -0.23 24.16 1.70
C MET A 1 0.51 23.11 0.89
N ARG A 2 1.55 22.47 1.45
CA ARG A 2 2.23 21.33 0.76
C ARG A 2 1.30 20.13 0.72
N ASN A 3 1.27 19.40 -0.38
CA ASN A 3 0.54 18.14 -0.50
C ASN A 3 1.08 17.11 0.51
N SER A 4 0.26 16.15 0.91
CA SER A 4 0.61 15.13 1.90
C SER A 4 0.31 13.72 1.42
N VAL A 5 1.14 12.77 1.85
CA VAL A 5 0.98 11.34 1.59
C VAL A 5 1.08 10.56 2.90
N LEU A 6 0.15 9.65 3.12
CA LEU A 6 0.18 8.68 4.21
C LEU A 6 0.50 7.29 3.65
N ILE A 7 1.63 6.70 4.07
CA ILE A 7 2.05 5.37 3.69
C ILE A 7 1.77 4.41 4.84
N VAL A 8 0.75 3.56 4.68
CA VAL A 8 0.34 2.57 5.66
C VAL A 8 1.06 1.25 5.40
N GLY A 9 1.62 0.65 6.44
CA GLY A 9 2.46 -0.55 6.34
C GLY A 9 3.89 -0.20 5.92
N ALA A 10 4.44 0.86 6.53
CA ALA A 10 5.79 1.31 6.26
C ALA A 10 6.84 0.28 6.70
N GLY A 11 7.86 0.08 5.87
CA GLY A 11 8.96 -0.87 6.06
C GLY A 11 10.12 -0.57 5.12
N LYS A 12 11.19 -1.36 5.19
CA LYS A 12 12.45 -1.15 4.46
C LYS A 12 12.39 -1.34 2.94
N GLY A 13 11.33 -1.97 2.40
CA GLY A 13 11.20 -2.23 0.96
C GLY A 13 10.53 -1.09 0.20
N LEU A 14 9.52 -1.43 -0.60
CA LEU A 14 8.75 -0.49 -1.44
C LEU A 14 8.30 0.77 -0.70
N SER A 15 7.86 0.65 0.56
CA SER A 15 7.40 1.80 1.35
C SER A 15 8.50 2.85 1.56
N SER A 16 9.77 2.43 1.70
CA SER A 16 10.90 3.37 1.84
C SER A 16 11.16 4.12 0.53
N SER A 17 11.12 3.43 -0.60
CA SER A 17 11.28 4.04 -1.93
C SER A 17 10.15 5.04 -2.22
N LEU A 18 8.91 4.68 -1.91
CA LEU A 18 7.76 5.58 -2.00
C LEU A 18 7.96 6.83 -1.12
N ALA A 19 8.36 6.64 0.15
CA ALA A 19 8.55 7.73 1.09
C ALA A 19 9.61 8.73 0.59
N ARG A 20 10.78 8.25 0.18
CA ARG A 20 11.86 9.08 -0.36
C ARG A 20 11.43 9.82 -1.63
N LEU A 21 10.76 9.13 -2.55
CA LEU A 21 10.32 9.73 -3.81
C LEU A 21 9.29 10.85 -3.56
N PHE A 22 8.25 10.61 -2.76
CA PHE A 22 7.25 11.64 -2.48
C PHE A 22 7.86 12.81 -1.69
N HIS A 23 8.76 12.53 -0.72
CA HIS A 23 9.49 13.58 -0.02
C HIS A 23 10.33 14.44 -0.97
N SER A 24 11.10 13.83 -1.88
CA SER A 24 11.92 14.56 -2.88
C SER A 24 11.07 15.43 -3.82
N ARG A 25 9.78 15.14 -3.95
CA ARG A 25 8.80 15.93 -4.71
C ARG A 25 8.09 16.99 -3.85
N GLY A 26 8.54 17.21 -2.62
CA GLY A 26 8.04 18.23 -1.72
C GLY A 26 6.77 17.86 -0.94
N TYR A 27 6.37 16.60 -0.92
CA TYR A 27 5.23 16.14 -0.12
C TYR A 27 5.63 16.01 1.36
N ARG A 28 4.68 16.29 2.26
CA ARG A 28 4.79 15.85 3.65
C ARG A 28 4.45 14.38 3.72
N VAL A 29 5.30 13.58 4.38
CA VAL A 29 5.17 12.12 4.43
C VAL A 29 4.80 11.67 5.83
N GLY A 30 3.73 10.89 5.95
CA GLY A 30 3.39 10.14 7.16
C GLY A 30 3.63 8.65 6.95
N LEU A 31 4.26 8.01 7.93
CA LEU A 31 4.60 6.60 7.92
C LEU A 31 3.88 5.87 9.04
N VAL A 32 3.06 4.87 8.69
CA VAL A 32 2.32 4.06 9.66
C VAL A 32 2.93 2.67 9.74
N ALA A 33 3.32 2.24 10.94
CA ALA A 33 3.83 0.90 11.22
C ALA A 33 3.48 0.45 12.65
N ARG A 34 3.41 -0.87 12.88
CA ARG A 34 3.26 -1.45 14.22
C ARG A 34 4.52 -1.28 15.07
N ASN A 35 5.68 -1.27 14.44
CA ASN A 35 6.97 -1.05 15.09
C ASN A 35 7.73 0.04 14.32
N ILE A 36 7.69 1.24 14.87
CA ILE A 36 8.30 2.43 14.27
C ILE A 36 9.84 2.45 14.37
N ASN A 37 10.44 1.69 15.32
CA ASN A 37 11.89 1.63 15.46
C ASN A 37 12.57 1.07 14.20
N LYS A 38 11.87 0.22 13.43
CA LYS A 38 12.39 -0.33 12.16
C LYS A 38 12.50 0.70 11.03
N ILE A 39 11.84 1.83 11.17
CA ILE A 39 11.74 2.88 10.16
C ILE A 39 12.12 4.26 10.68
N SER A 40 12.65 4.38 11.93
CA SER A 40 13.08 5.64 12.52
C SER A 40 14.15 6.32 11.66
N HIS A 41 15.17 5.60 11.22
CA HIS A 41 16.21 6.13 10.33
C HIS A 41 15.61 6.76 9.05
N LEU A 42 14.61 6.12 8.44
CA LEU A 42 13.93 6.69 7.28
C LEU A 42 13.18 7.97 7.65
N SER A 43 12.52 7.99 8.81
CA SER A 43 11.82 9.17 9.29
C SER A 43 12.78 10.34 9.51
N ASP A 44 13.92 10.08 10.12
CA ASP A 44 14.94 11.12 10.38
C ASP A 44 15.53 11.64 9.06
N GLU A 45 15.79 10.74 8.10
CA GLU A 45 16.31 11.07 6.76
C GLU A 45 15.43 12.04 5.99
N ILE A 46 14.10 11.85 6.04
CA ILE A 46 13.14 12.63 5.23
C ILE A 46 12.21 13.51 6.07
N ASN A 47 12.46 13.65 7.36
CA ASN A 47 11.60 14.39 8.29
C ASN A 47 10.12 13.99 8.20
N ALA A 48 9.84 12.67 8.22
CA ALA A 48 8.50 12.13 8.12
C ALA A 48 7.83 12.02 9.49
N SER A 49 6.51 12.23 9.54
CA SER A 49 5.71 11.94 10.74
C SER A 49 5.58 10.43 10.94
N LEU A 50 5.84 9.94 12.16
CA LEU A 50 5.70 8.53 12.52
C LEU A 50 4.41 8.27 13.29
N PHE A 51 3.68 7.25 12.88
CA PHE A 51 2.45 6.81 13.53
C PHE A 51 2.54 5.32 13.89
N GLN A 52 2.53 5.02 15.19
CA GLN A 52 2.61 3.63 15.68
C GLN A 52 1.20 3.07 15.91
N PHE A 53 0.66 2.38 14.91
CA PHE A 53 -0.68 1.79 14.99
C PHE A 53 -0.77 0.41 14.34
N ASP A 54 -1.61 -0.45 14.88
CA ASP A 54 -2.08 -1.68 14.25
C ASP A 54 -3.37 -1.40 13.49
N VAL A 55 -3.27 -1.23 12.18
CA VAL A 55 -4.40 -0.88 11.30
C VAL A 55 -5.40 -2.01 11.07
N SER A 56 -5.16 -3.20 11.63
CA SER A 56 -6.16 -4.29 11.67
C SER A 56 -7.23 -4.08 12.76
N LYS A 57 -7.08 -3.06 13.61
CA LYS A 57 -7.98 -2.74 14.73
C LYS A 57 -8.77 -1.46 14.45
N PRO A 58 -10.11 -1.51 14.38
CA PRO A 58 -10.96 -0.35 14.04
C PRO A 58 -10.68 0.89 14.90
N ASP A 59 -10.61 0.71 16.24
CA ASP A 59 -10.37 1.82 17.17
C ASP A 59 -9.00 2.49 16.95
N PHE A 60 -7.98 1.70 16.58
CA PHE A 60 -6.65 2.21 16.31
C PHE A 60 -6.61 2.99 14.99
N VAL A 61 -7.36 2.56 13.98
CA VAL A 61 -7.47 3.32 12.72
C VAL A 61 -8.17 4.65 12.94
N HIS A 62 -9.22 4.68 13.76
CA HIS A 62 -9.88 5.93 14.10
C HIS A 62 -8.95 6.92 14.84
N LYS A 63 -8.15 6.43 15.80
CA LYS A 63 -7.14 7.24 16.51
C LYS A 63 -6.04 7.70 15.54
N LEU A 64 -5.51 6.80 14.72
CA LEU A 64 -4.53 7.12 13.69
C LEU A 64 -4.95 8.32 12.86
N PHE A 65 -6.16 8.32 12.33
CA PHE A 65 -6.60 9.40 11.45
C PHE A 65 -6.85 10.73 12.20
N LYS A 66 -7.13 10.71 13.51
CA LYS A 66 -7.12 11.93 14.34
C LYS A 66 -5.72 12.52 14.46
N ASP A 67 -4.71 11.67 14.67
CA ASP A 67 -3.31 12.11 14.77
C ASP A 67 -2.80 12.61 13.40
N VAL A 68 -3.17 11.92 12.33
CA VAL A 68 -2.87 12.34 10.95
C VAL A 68 -3.49 13.70 10.62
N ASP A 69 -4.75 13.95 10.99
CA ASP A 69 -5.41 15.24 10.79
C ASP A 69 -4.66 16.37 11.48
N LYS A 70 -4.13 16.11 12.68
CA LYS A 70 -3.36 17.08 13.46
C LYS A 70 -1.97 17.36 12.85
N ASP A 71 -1.26 16.31 12.45
CA ASP A 71 0.15 16.43 12.04
C ASP A 71 0.30 16.73 10.55
N LEU A 72 -0.51 16.12 9.69
CA LEU A 72 -0.44 16.27 8.24
C LEU A 72 -1.55 17.16 7.68
N GLY A 73 -2.64 17.37 8.42
CA GLY A 73 -3.81 18.07 7.94
C GLY A 73 -4.51 17.30 6.80
N ASN A 74 -4.86 17.99 5.73
CA ASN A 74 -5.53 17.37 4.59
C ASN A 74 -4.64 16.35 3.89
N LEU A 75 -5.17 15.13 3.69
CA LEU A 75 -4.47 14.07 2.97
C LEU A 75 -4.83 14.13 1.48
N ASP A 76 -3.81 14.23 0.63
CA ASP A 76 -3.97 14.16 -0.82
C ASP A 76 -3.84 12.70 -1.32
N LEU A 77 -3.00 11.88 -0.69
CA LEU A 77 -2.78 10.49 -1.07
C LEU A 77 -2.65 9.58 0.15
N VAL A 78 -3.32 8.43 0.11
CA VAL A 78 -3.10 7.30 1.03
C VAL A 78 -2.61 6.10 0.23
N ILE A 79 -1.49 5.50 0.63
CA ILE A 79 -0.96 4.26 0.04
C ILE A 79 -1.10 3.16 1.07
N PHE A 80 -1.94 2.17 0.78
CA PHE A 80 -2.14 0.98 1.61
C PHE A 80 -1.25 -0.16 1.12
N ASN A 81 -0.22 -0.49 1.91
CA ASN A 81 0.78 -1.51 1.58
C ASN A 81 0.84 -2.71 2.54
N PRO A 82 0.05 -2.80 3.66
CA PRO A 82 0.14 -3.96 4.54
C PRO A 82 -0.20 -5.26 3.84
N SER A 83 0.51 -6.30 4.25
CA SER A 83 0.25 -7.66 3.79
C SER A 83 0.76 -8.66 4.83
N LYS A 84 0.01 -9.74 5.03
CA LYS A 84 0.45 -10.90 5.79
C LYS A 84 0.11 -12.15 5.00
N ARG A 85 1.04 -13.10 4.97
CA ARG A 85 0.84 -14.36 4.26
C ARG A 85 1.27 -15.53 5.13
N PHE A 86 0.53 -16.60 5.02
CA PHE A 86 0.90 -17.92 5.47
C PHE A 86 0.79 -18.87 4.29
N SER A 87 1.77 -19.71 4.13
CA SER A 87 1.80 -20.75 3.09
C SER A 87 1.68 -22.11 3.75
N GLY A 88 1.00 -23.04 3.13
CA GLY A 88 0.83 -24.40 3.61
C GLY A 88 -0.34 -25.10 2.93
N ARG A 89 -0.43 -26.42 3.13
CA ARG A 89 -1.55 -27.22 2.66
C ARG A 89 -2.80 -26.80 3.43
N ILE A 90 -3.95 -26.84 2.77
CA ILE A 90 -5.20 -26.25 3.33
C ILE A 90 -5.59 -26.93 4.65
N GLU A 91 -5.37 -28.25 4.76
CA GLU A 91 -5.68 -29.04 5.95
C GLU A 91 -4.74 -28.79 7.15
N GLU A 92 -3.60 -28.13 6.92
CA GLU A 92 -2.59 -27.81 7.94
C GLU A 92 -2.67 -26.36 8.43
N LEU A 93 -3.45 -25.52 7.76
CA LEU A 93 -3.55 -24.09 8.09
C LEU A 93 -4.29 -23.85 9.40
N ASN A 94 -3.70 -23.04 10.27
CA ASN A 94 -4.35 -22.60 11.51
C ASN A 94 -5.37 -21.50 11.23
N ALA A 95 -6.64 -21.72 11.57
CA ALA A 95 -7.75 -20.80 11.31
C ALA A 95 -7.53 -19.39 11.90
N ASN A 96 -6.91 -19.26 13.09
CA ASN A 96 -6.62 -17.96 13.70
C ASN A 96 -5.56 -17.18 12.92
N GLN A 97 -4.53 -17.89 12.41
CA GLN A 97 -3.52 -17.27 11.53
C GLN A 97 -4.13 -16.83 10.19
N VAL A 98 -5.04 -17.62 9.62
CA VAL A 98 -5.78 -17.26 8.41
C VAL A 98 -6.57 -15.98 8.65
N LYS A 99 -7.35 -15.94 9.74
CA LYS A 99 -8.11 -14.74 10.13
C LYS A 99 -7.21 -13.52 10.30
N GLU A 100 -6.09 -13.66 11.02
CA GLU A 100 -5.12 -12.57 11.20
C GLU A 100 -4.57 -12.04 9.87
N ALA A 101 -4.26 -12.94 8.93
CA ALA A 101 -3.77 -12.54 7.62
C ALA A 101 -4.82 -11.76 6.82
N LEU A 102 -6.08 -12.16 6.88
CA LEU A 102 -7.18 -11.45 6.23
C LEU A 102 -7.45 -10.09 6.89
N ASP A 103 -7.41 -10.03 8.22
CA ASP A 103 -7.56 -8.79 8.99
C ASP A 103 -6.50 -7.76 8.56
N ILE A 104 -5.24 -8.19 8.37
CA ILE A 104 -4.14 -7.29 8.00
C ILE A 104 -4.16 -6.94 6.51
N THR A 105 -4.43 -7.92 5.62
CA THR A 105 -4.24 -7.72 4.17
C THR A 105 -5.46 -7.09 3.51
N CYS A 106 -6.67 -7.43 3.94
CA CYS A 106 -7.92 -7.00 3.29
C CYS A 106 -8.75 -6.08 4.21
N TYR A 107 -9.11 -6.55 5.40
CA TYR A 107 -9.99 -5.79 6.30
C TYR A 107 -9.38 -4.46 6.74
N ALA A 108 -8.09 -4.43 7.06
CA ALA A 108 -7.38 -3.18 7.34
C ALA A 108 -7.41 -2.21 6.13
N GLY A 109 -7.39 -2.74 4.90
CA GLY A 109 -7.56 -1.93 3.69
C GLY A 109 -8.91 -1.21 3.66
N PHE A 110 -9.98 -1.91 4.02
CA PHE A 110 -11.30 -1.31 4.18
C PHE A 110 -11.32 -0.23 5.27
N LEU A 111 -10.80 -0.52 6.47
CA LEU A 111 -10.80 0.42 7.59
C LEU A 111 -10.05 1.73 7.27
N VAL A 112 -8.85 1.59 6.67
CA VAL A 112 -8.03 2.75 6.26
C VAL A 112 -8.72 3.54 5.16
N ALA A 113 -9.23 2.87 4.13
CA ALA A 113 -9.94 3.51 3.05
C ALA A 113 -11.16 4.26 3.53
N GLN A 114 -11.98 3.68 4.41
CA GLN A 114 -13.18 4.33 4.97
C GLN A 114 -12.82 5.66 5.66
N GLN A 115 -11.80 5.67 6.52
CA GLN A 115 -11.38 6.89 7.22
C GLN A 115 -10.79 7.95 6.28
N ALA A 116 -10.04 7.53 5.26
CA ALA A 116 -9.53 8.42 4.22
C ALA A 116 -10.68 9.02 3.39
N ILE A 117 -11.60 8.19 2.93
CA ILE A 117 -12.74 8.60 2.09
C ILE A 117 -13.63 9.62 2.79
N ILE A 118 -13.93 9.42 4.09
CA ILE A 118 -14.73 10.38 4.89
C ILE A 118 -14.11 11.79 4.83
N ARG A 119 -12.78 11.90 4.85
CA ARG A 119 -12.04 13.17 4.78
C ARG A 119 -11.97 13.72 3.36
N MET A 120 -11.65 12.85 2.41
CA MET A 120 -11.51 13.22 0.99
C MET A 120 -12.83 13.68 0.37
N LEU A 121 -13.96 13.08 0.77
CA LEU A 121 -15.30 13.55 0.34
C LEU A 121 -15.60 14.97 0.85
N LYS A 122 -15.18 15.31 2.07
CA LYS A 122 -15.33 16.70 2.59
C LYS A 122 -14.44 17.69 1.86
N LEU A 123 -13.28 17.23 1.37
CA LEU A 123 -12.35 18.05 0.58
C LEU A 123 -12.72 18.12 -0.90
N GLY A 124 -13.59 17.23 -1.38
CA GLY A 124 -13.94 17.11 -2.79
C GLY A 124 -12.81 16.56 -3.68
N LYS A 125 -11.75 15.99 -3.11
CA LYS A 125 -10.61 15.40 -3.83
C LYS A 125 -9.80 14.46 -2.95
N GLY A 126 -9.00 13.56 -3.58
CA GLY A 126 -8.05 12.69 -2.91
C GLY A 126 -7.65 11.51 -3.77
N SER A 127 -6.70 10.71 -3.27
CA SER A 127 -6.29 9.48 -3.94
C SER A 127 -6.02 8.37 -2.92
N ILE A 128 -6.43 7.14 -3.23
CA ILE A 128 -6.15 5.96 -2.40
C ILE A 128 -5.61 4.86 -3.29
N PHE A 129 -4.39 4.41 -3.02
CA PHE A 129 -3.69 3.39 -3.78
C PHE A 129 -3.48 2.14 -2.94
N PHE A 130 -3.82 0.99 -3.50
CA PHE A 130 -3.70 -0.32 -2.85
C PHE A 130 -2.59 -1.14 -3.49
N THR A 131 -1.64 -1.61 -2.68
CA THR A 131 -0.60 -2.52 -3.15
C THR A 131 -1.11 -3.95 -3.20
N GLY A 132 -1.33 -4.43 -4.40
CA GLY A 132 -1.67 -5.81 -4.73
C GLY A 132 -0.42 -6.69 -4.92
N ALA A 133 -0.65 -7.83 -5.55
CA ALA A 133 0.38 -8.80 -5.92
C ALA A 133 -0.16 -9.70 -7.05
N SER A 134 0.67 -10.58 -7.63
CA SER A 134 0.18 -11.68 -8.51
C SER A 134 -1.00 -12.42 -7.90
N ALA A 135 -0.97 -12.61 -6.58
CA ALA A 135 -2.06 -13.22 -5.81
C ALA A 135 -3.37 -12.40 -5.79
N SER A 136 -3.42 -11.22 -6.40
CA SER A 136 -4.67 -10.49 -6.64
C SER A 136 -5.43 -11.00 -7.88
N LYS A 137 -4.76 -11.77 -8.75
CA LYS A 137 -5.32 -12.30 -10.02
C LYS A 137 -5.19 -13.82 -10.13
N LYS A 138 -4.22 -14.44 -9.46
CA LYS A 138 -3.88 -15.85 -9.56
C LYS A 138 -3.90 -16.52 -8.19
N GLY A 139 -4.58 -17.65 -8.05
CA GLY A 139 -4.44 -18.53 -6.89
C GLY A 139 -3.29 -19.53 -7.14
N PHE A 140 -2.34 -19.60 -6.21
CA PHE A 140 -1.26 -20.57 -6.27
C PHE A 140 -1.46 -21.69 -5.24
N ALA A 141 -1.02 -22.92 -5.55
CA ALA A 141 -1.03 -24.01 -4.60
C ALA A 141 -0.30 -23.59 -3.30
N ASN A 142 -0.80 -24.02 -2.17
CA ASN A 142 -0.27 -23.72 -0.82
C ASN A 142 -0.24 -22.22 -0.47
N SER A 143 -0.96 -21.36 -1.21
CA SER A 143 -1.00 -19.90 -1.02
C SER A 143 -2.42 -19.33 -0.91
N SER A 144 -3.38 -20.16 -0.49
CA SER A 144 -4.80 -19.80 -0.40
C SER A 144 -5.04 -18.56 0.48
N VAL A 145 -4.38 -18.46 1.62
CA VAL A 145 -4.52 -17.33 2.56
C VAL A 145 -4.12 -16.00 1.91
N PHE A 146 -3.00 -16.00 1.20
CA PHE A 146 -2.52 -14.80 0.54
C PHE A 146 -3.42 -14.41 -0.64
N ALA A 147 -3.88 -15.39 -1.42
CA ALA A 147 -4.84 -15.18 -2.49
C ALA A 147 -6.14 -14.59 -1.97
N MET A 148 -6.78 -15.18 -0.94
CA MET A 148 -8.00 -14.64 -0.32
C MET A 148 -7.85 -13.17 0.05
N GLY A 149 -6.76 -12.81 0.74
CA GLY A 149 -6.51 -11.43 1.17
C GLY A 149 -6.31 -10.46 0.00
N LYS A 150 -5.54 -10.85 -1.01
CA LYS A 150 -5.22 -9.99 -2.16
C LYS A 150 -6.36 -9.89 -3.18
N PHE A 151 -7.12 -10.96 -3.43
CA PHE A 151 -8.36 -10.88 -4.22
C PHE A 151 -9.40 -10.00 -3.52
N GLY A 152 -9.58 -10.15 -2.19
CA GLY A 152 -10.48 -9.30 -1.42
C GLY A 152 -10.08 -7.83 -1.49
N LEU A 153 -8.79 -7.52 -1.37
CA LEU A 153 -8.28 -6.15 -1.49
C LEU A 153 -8.51 -5.58 -2.91
N ARG A 154 -8.32 -6.40 -3.95
CA ARG A 154 -8.61 -6.01 -5.34
C ARG A 154 -10.10 -5.74 -5.56
N GLY A 155 -10.96 -6.61 -5.02
CA GLY A 155 -12.42 -6.43 -5.08
C GLY A 155 -12.86 -5.12 -4.41
N LEU A 156 -12.31 -4.81 -3.24
CA LEU A 156 -12.52 -3.54 -2.55
C LEU A 156 -12.09 -2.36 -3.43
N ALA A 157 -10.87 -2.36 -3.95
CA ALA A 157 -10.35 -1.28 -4.79
C ALA A 157 -11.21 -1.06 -6.04
N GLN A 158 -11.64 -2.14 -6.70
CA GLN A 158 -12.49 -2.07 -7.89
C GLN A 158 -13.86 -1.46 -7.60
N SER A 159 -14.48 -1.84 -6.49
CA SER A 159 -15.76 -1.28 -6.04
C SER A 159 -15.63 0.21 -5.74
N LEU A 160 -14.59 0.58 -4.96
CA LEU A 160 -14.33 1.98 -4.60
C LEU A 160 -14.00 2.84 -5.81
N ALA A 161 -13.29 2.33 -6.82
CA ALA A 161 -13.01 3.05 -8.04
C ALA A 161 -14.31 3.46 -8.76
N ARG A 162 -15.27 2.52 -8.91
CA ARG A 162 -16.57 2.81 -9.53
C ARG A 162 -17.39 3.82 -8.74
N GLU A 163 -17.34 3.76 -7.42
CA GLU A 163 -18.12 4.63 -6.55
C GLU A 163 -17.53 6.05 -6.47
N LEU A 164 -16.20 6.18 -6.47
CA LEU A 164 -15.51 7.39 -6.01
C LEU A 164 -14.81 8.18 -7.13
N HIS A 165 -14.47 7.58 -8.28
CA HIS A 165 -13.97 8.33 -9.42
C HIS A 165 -14.93 9.46 -9.82
N PRO A 166 -16.27 9.25 -9.91
CA PRO A 166 -17.22 10.32 -10.20
C PRO A 166 -17.25 11.41 -9.14
N LYS A 167 -16.77 11.12 -7.92
CA LYS A 167 -16.68 12.08 -6.79
C LYS A 167 -15.30 12.71 -6.65
N ASN A 168 -14.47 12.63 -7.70
CA ASN A 168 -13.12 13.20 -7.73
C ASN A 168 -12.15 12.58 -6.71
N ILE A 169 -12.29 11.29 -6.41
CA ILE A 169 -11.35 10.54 -5.57
C ILE A 169 -10.77 9.41 -6.41
N HIS A 170 -9.46 9.47 -6.67
CA HIS A 170 -8.75 8.51 -7.51
C HIS A 170 -8.40 7.25 -6.72
N ILE A 171 -8.92 6.10 -7.13
CA ILE A 171 -8.61 4.79 -6.56
C ILE A 171 -7.78 4.01 -7.58
N CYS A 172 -6.62 3.48 -7.17
CA CYS A 172 -5.83 2.60 -8.01
C CYS A 172 -5.32 1.38 -7.25
N HIS A 173 -5.35 0.23 -7.91
CA HIS A 173 -4.81 -1.04 -7.43
C HIS A 173 -3.55 -1.40 -8.24
N PHE A 174 -2.42 -1.59 -7.54
CA PHE A 174 -1.13 -1.91 -8.13
C PHE A 174 -0.85 -3.41 -7.97
N ILE A 175 -0.86 -4.16 -9.05
CA ILE A 175 -0.47 -5.58 -9.06
C ILE A 175 1.05 -5.64 -9.22
N ILE A 176 1.74 -5.99 -8.13
CA ILE A 176 3.18 -6.24 -8.15
C ILE A 176 3.37 -7.72 -8.44
N ASP A 177 3.60 -8.03 -9.72
CA ASP A 177 3.72 -9.42 -10.20
C ASP A 177 5.21 -9.79 -10.31
N GLY A 178 5.82 -10.11 -9.17
CA GLY A 178 7.21 -10.52 -9.04
C GLY A 178 7.78 -10.25 -7.66
N ILE A 179 9.04 -10.63 -7.48
CA ILE A 179 9.79 -10.40 -6.25
C ILE A 179 10.36 -8.99 -6.26
N ILE A 180 10.11 -8.21 -5.20
CA ILE A 180 10.72 -6.89 -5.04
C ILE A 180 12.16 -7.05 -4.53
N LEU A 181 13.11 -6.38 -5.18
CA LEU A 181 14.52 -6.36 -4.80
C LEU A 181 14.69 -5.79 -3.37
N LYS A 182 15.52 -6.44 -2.56
CA LYS A 182 15.92 -5.95 -1.24
C LYS A 182 17.27 -5.24 -1.35
N LYS A 183 17.27 -3.92 -1.28
CA LYS A 183 18.51 -3.11 -1.42
C LYS A 183 19.50 -3.26 -0.25
N ASP A 184 19.06 -3.79 0.90
CA ASP A 184 19.90 -3.97 2.10
C ASP A 184 20.72 -5.29 2.11
N ILE A 185 20.55 -6.16 1.11
CA ILE A 185 21.22 -7.45 1.02
C ILE A 185 22.04 -7.42 -0.28
N SER A 186 23.36 -7.63 -0.18
CA SER A 186 24.22 -7.92 -1.32
C SER A 186 23.84 -9.30 -1.89
N GLU A 187 22.70 -9.36 -2.58
CA GLU A 187 22.29 -10.53 -3.32
C GLU A 187 23.15 -10.61 -4.60
N ASN A 188 23.62 -11.83 -4.94
CA ASN A 188 24.38 -12.08 -6.15
C ASN A 188 23.73 -11.40 -7.36
N LEU A 189 24.47 -10.52 -8.03
CA LEU A 189 24.07 -9.71 -9.19
C LEU A 189 23.48 -10.51 -10.37
N ASN A 190 23.67 -11.83 -10.39
CA ASN A 190 23.22 -12.71 -11.47
C ASN A 190 21.68 -12.91 -11.56
N ASN A 191 20.89 -12.41 -10.61
CA ASN A 191 19.42 -12.58 -10.58
C ASN A 191 18.64 -11.27 -10.51
N GLU A 192 19.27 -10.11 -10.72
CA GLU A 192 18.59 -8.81 -10.60
C GLU A 192 17.53 -8.58 -11.69
N HIS A 193 17.76 -9.11 -12.88
CA HIS A 193 16.85 -8.94 -14.02
C HIS A 193 15.48 -9.60 -13.85
N ASN A 194 15.33 -10.50 -12.86
CA ASN A 194 14.07 -11.16 -12.55
C ASN A 194 13.40 -10.61 -11.27
N LYS A 195 13.83 -9.43 -10.81
CA LYS A 195 13.25 -8.75 -9.63
C LYS A 195 12.82 -7.35 -9.98
N LEU A 196 11.79 -6.87 -9.31
CA LEU A 196 11.29 -5.50 -9.43
C LEU A 196 12.13 -4.56 -8.55
N ASP A 197 12.68 -3.51 -9.12
CA ASP A 197 13.31 -2.42 -8.36
C ASP A 197 12.21 -1.61 -7.64
N PRO A 198 12.27 -1.47 -6.30
CA PRO A 198 11.28 -0.71 -5.55
C PRO A 198 11.25 0.78 -5.92
N ASP A 199 12.34 1.36 -6.42
CA ASP A 199 12.35 2.75 -6.87
C ASP A 199 11.61 2.91 -8.20
N GLU A 200 11.74 1.94 -9.12
CA GLU A 200 10.99 1.94 -10.37
C GLU A 200 9.49 1.70 -10.13
N ILE A 201 9.14 0.84 -9.16
CA ILE A 201 7.75 0.72 -8.71
C ILE A 201 7.26 2.06 -8.17
N ALA A 202 8.01 2.73 -7.30
CA ALA A 202 7.61 4.01 -6.70
C ALA A 202 7.38 5.10 -7.75
N LYS A 203 8.19 5.15 -8.83
CA LYS A 203 7.96 6.06 -9.96
C LYS A 203 6.61 5.83 -10.63
N ASN A 204 6.17 4.57 -10.78
CA ASN A 204 4.86 4.26 -11.32
C ASN A 204 3.73 4.75 -10.40
N TYR A 205 3.86 4.64 -9.06
CA TYR A 205 2.89 5.22 -8.13
C TYR A 205 2.78 6.73 -8.31
N LEU A 206 3.90 7.43 -8.42
CA LEU A 206 3.90 8.88 -8.65
C LEU A 206 3.28 9.25 -10.00
N ASN A 207 3.60 8.53 -11.07
CA ASN A 207 3.06 8.77 -12.40
C ASN A 207 1.53 8.60 -12.43
N ILE A 208 1.02 7.55 -11.79
CA ILE A 208 -0.43 7.31 -11.67
C ILE A 208 -1.09 8.41 -10.82
N TYR A 209 -0.44 8.85 -9.73
CA TYR A 209 -0.96 9.93 -8.89
C TYR A 209 -1.09 11.26 -9.65
N LEU A 210 -0.19 11.52 -10.59
CA LEU A 210 -0.15 12.75 -11.39
C LEU A 210 -1.04 12.69 -12.66
N GLN A 211 -1.77 11.60 -12.88
CA GLN A 211 -2.65 11.47 -14.05
C GLN A 211 -3.78 12.51 -14.04
N GLU A 212 -4.08 13.03 -15.20
CA GLU A 212 -5.26 13.84 -15.43
C GLU A 212 -6.53 13.01 -15.25
N LYS A 213 -7.60 13.63 -14.76
CA LYS A 213 -8.88 12.98 -14.43
C LYS A 213 -9.55 12.27 -15.60
N ASN A 214 -9.34 12.75 -16.81
CA ASN A 214 -9.89 12.15 -18.04
C ASN A 214 -9.18 10.85 -18.45
N CYS A 215 -8.13 10.45 -17.72
CA CYS A 215 -7.33 9.25 -18.03
C CYS A 215 -6.85 8.51 -16.75
N TRP A 216 -7.71 8.40 -15.74
CA TRP A 216 -7.36 7.72 -14.50
C TRP A 216 -7.26 6.21 -14.66
N THR A 217 -6.15 5.64 -14.24
CA THR A 217 -5.93 4.21 -14.13
C THR A 217 -6.48 3.67 -12.82
N TRP A 218 -7.42 2.71 -12.86
CA TRP A 218 -7.92 2.05 -11.64
C TRP A 218 -7.11 0.81 -11.26
N GLU A 219 -6.41 0.18 -12.21
CA GLU A 219 -5.55 -0.99 -11.98
C GLU A 219 -4.37 -0.99 -12.94
N ILE A 220 -3.17 -1.28 -12.42
CA ILE A 220 -1.94 -1.44 -13.21
C ILE A 220 -1.17 -2.68 -12.73
N GLU A 221 -0.55 -3.41 -13.65
CA GLU A 221 0.31 -4.55 -13.35
C GLU A 221 1.76 -4.22 -13.70
N LEU A 222 2.65 -4.42 -12.74
CA LEU A 222 4.09 -4.22 -12.86
C LEU A 222 4.79 -5.57 -12.66
N ARG A 223 5.69 -5.93 -13.58
CA ARG A 223 6.44 -7.19 -13.54
C ARG A 223 7.84 -7.03 -14.10
N PRO A 224 8.81 -7.87 -13.70
CA PRO A 224 10.07 -7.97 -14.40
C PRO A 224 9.87 -8.46 -15.84
N TRP A 225 10.67 -8.00 -16.78
CA TRP A 225 10.53 -8.36 -18.18
C TRP A 225 10.76 -9.86 -18.48
N LEU A 226 11.46 -10.58 -17.57
CA LEU A 226 11.68 -12.03 -17.64
C LEU A 226 10.63 -12.86 -16.88
N GLU A 227 9.67 -12.24 -16.18
CA GLU A 227 8.64 -12.96 -15.43
C GLU A 227 7.71 -13.69 -16.41
N LYS A 228 7.45 -14.98 -16.15
CA LYS A 228 6.54 -15.77 -16.96
C LYS A 228 5.08 -15.49 -16.61
N PHE A 229 4.24 -15.46 -17.64
CA PHE A 229 2.79 -15.28 -17.50
C PHE A 229 2.10 -16.52 -16.93
#